data_6c12eda82bbed945c92dc66ae49eadef
#
_entry.id   6c12eda82bbed945c92dc66ae49eadef
#
_cell.length_a   1.000
_cell.length_b   1.000
_cell.length_c   1.000
_cell.angle_alpha   90.00
_cell.angle_beta   90.00
_cell.angle_gamma   90.00
#
_symmetry.space_group_name_H-M   'P 1'
#
loop_
_entity.id
_entity.type
_entity.pdbx_description
1 polymer ?
#
loop_
_entity_poly.entity_id
_entity_poly.type
_entity_poly.pdbx_seq_one_letter_code
_entity_poly.pdbx_strand_id
1 'polypeptide(L)'
;MHADTIPNNMDNHDHSQQCPHPALLGILVEALALSRASSLPVSTLTRTTPALAGYPQAVLTATLAWAVSARILGCVSSSGESLPPSYFYDPDADPDRERGELLRCLMPRAGKRRETMKYKQYYWAPVVVGRKSTRTWDVDWEE
;
A
#
# COMPACT_ATOMS: atom_id res chain seq x y z
N MET A 1 36.04 19.82 -45.49
CA MET A 1 35.88 18.73 -44.53
C MET A 1 35.19 19.26 -43.29
N HIS A 2 33.95 19.02 -43.19
CA HIS A 2 33.16 19.45 -42.05
C HIS A 2 32.89 18.23 -41.18
N ALA A 3 33.46 18.23 -40.04
CA ALA A 3 33.06 17.32 -39.00
C ALA A 3 31.75 17.84 -38.43
N ASP A 4 30.65 17.29 -38.83
CA ASP A 4 29.38 17.53 -38.22
C ASP A 4 29.44 16.91 -36.82
N THR A 5 29.83 17.72 -35.88
CA THR A 5 29.69 17.41 -34.48
C THR A 5 28.21 17.54 -34.16
N ILE A 6 27.52 16.46 -34.20
CA ILE A 6 26.17 16.37 -33.66
C ILE A 6 26.33 16.59 -32.15
N PRO A 7 25.75 17.63 -31.59
CA PRO A 7 25.70 17.73 -30.15
C PRO A 7 24.81 16.60 -29.64
N ASN A 8 25.42 15.63 -29.03
CA ASN A 8 24.71 14.67 -28.21
C ASN A 8 24.04 15.43 -27.05
N ASN A 9 22.91 16.02 -27.35
CA ASN A 9 22.05 16.59 -26.35
C ASN A 9 21.04 15.55 -25.94
N MET A 10 21.54 14.49 -25.42
CA MET A 10 20.72 13.44 -24.84
C MET A 10 21.32 13.06 -23.52
N ASP A 11 20.97 13.78 -22.51
CA ASP A 11 20.92 13.25 -21.15
C ASP A 11 20.51 14.39 -20.21
N ASN A 12 19.43 15.07 -20.60
CA ASN A 12 18.59 15.66 -19.59
C ASN A 12 17.71 14.55 -19.02
N HIS A 13 18.31 13.53 -18.45
CA HIS A 13 17.63 12.78 -17.45
C HIS A 13 17.40 13.74 -16.27
N ASP A 14 16.16 14.09 -16.17
CA ASP A 14 15.60 14.84 -15.07
C ASP A 14 16.08 14.20 -13.76
N HIS A 15 17.18 14.72 -13.20
CA HIS A 15 17.77 14.24 -11.96
C HIS A 15 16.79 14.36 -10.78
N SER A 16 15.69 15.07 -11.00
CA SER A 16 14.63 15.22 -10.02
C SER A 16 13.73 13.98 -9.87
N GLN A 17 13.80 13.03 -10.81
CA GLN A 17 12.98 11.82 -10.77
C GLN A 17 13.71 10.60 -10.22
N GLN A 18 14.99 10.73 -9.97
CA GLN A 18 15.77 9.60 -9.51
C GLN A 18 15.67 9.42 -8.01
N CYS A 19 15.39 8.18 -7.59
CA CYS A 19 15.29 7.86 -6.17
C CYS A 19 16.62 8.11 -5.46
N PRO A 20 16.64 8.88 -4.36
CA PRO A 20 17.88 9.15 -3.62
C PRO A 20 18.47 7.88 -2.97
N HIS A 21 17.63 6.92 -2.60
CA HIS A 21 18.06 5.68 -1.95
C HIS A 21 17.27 4.48 -2.48
N PRO A 22 17.66 3.91 -3.64
CA PRO A 22 16.91 2.80 -4.23
C PRO A 22 16.81 1.56 -3.35
N ALA A 23 17.88 1.22 -2.63
CA ALA A 23 17.90 0.07 -1.73
C ALA A 23 16.93 0.27 -0.56
N LEU A 24 16.90 1.44 0.02
CA LEU A 24 15.97 1.79 1.09
C LEU A 24 14.52 1.79 0.58
N LEU A 25 14.28 2.31 -0.60
CA LEU A 25 12.96 2.29 -1.22
C LEU A 25 12.46 0.85 -1.38
N GLY A 26 13.30 -0.06 -1.83
CA GLY A 26 12.96 -1.47 -1.96
C GLY A 26 12.54 -2.09 -0.63
N ILE A 27 13.27 -1.81 0.43
CA ILE A 27 12.94 -2.29 1.79
C ILE A 27 11.59 -1.72 2.26
N LEU A 28 11.36 -0.43 2.05
CA LEU A 28 10.11 0.23 2.46
C LEU A 28 8.90 -0.33 1.70
N VAL A 29 9.03 -0.48 0.39
CA VAL A 29 7.96 -1.04 -0.46
C VAL A 29 7.63 -2.47 -0.04
N GLU A 30 8.64 -3.29 0.16
CA GLU A 30 8.45 -4.68 0.60
C GLU A 30 7.80 -4.74 1.98
N ALA A 31 8.28 -3.95 2.94
CA ALA A 31 7.72 -3.92 4.29
C ALA A 31 6.25 -3.52 4.30
N LEU A 32 5.87 -2.52 3.51
CA LEU A 32 4.49 -2.07 3.40
C LEU A 32 3.61 -3.05 2.62
N ALA A 33 4.12 -3.65 1.56
CA ALA A 33 3.39 -4.63 0.77
C ALA A 33 3.08 -5.90 1.55
N LEU A 34 4.03 -6.40 2.32
CA LEU A 34 3.88 -7.63 3.11
C LEU A 34 3.19 -7.40 4.46
N SER A 35 2.97 -6.16 4.85
CA SER A 35 2.28 -5.83 6.09
C SER A 35 0.81 -6.22 6.04
N ARG A 36 0.29 -6.69 7.16
CA ARG A 36 -1.14 -6.95 7.34
C ARG A 36 -1.93 -5.69 7.67
N ALA A 37 -1.26 -4.66 8.13
CA ALA A 37 -1.90 -3.38 8.42
C ALA A 37 -2.22 -2.63 7.12
N SER A 38 -3.30 -1.86 7.11
CA SER A 38 -3.70 -1.10 5.93
C SER A 38 -2.75 0.06 5.64
N SER A 39 -2.16 0.63 6.67
CA SER A 39 -1.15 1.68 6.60
C SER A 39 -0.29 1.64 7.86
N LEU A 40 0.94 2.10 7.76
CA LEU A 40 1.90 2.10 8.86
C LEU A 40 2.61 3.45 8.97
N PRO A 41 2.72 4.02 10.18
CA PRO A 41 3.60 5.17 10.42
C PRO A 41 5.06 4.77 10.43
N VAL A 42 5.95 5.74 10.27
CA VAL A 42 7.41 5.52 10.25
C VAL A 42 7.90 4.83 11.52
N SER A 43 7.38 5.21 12.67
CA SER A 43 7.75 4.62 13.95
C SER A 43 7.47 3.12 14.02
N THR A 44 6.34 2.69 13.51
CA THR A 44 6.00 1.27 13.43
C THR A 44 6.84 0.54 12.40
N LEU A 45 7.10 1.15 11.25
CA LEU A 45 7.97 0.57 10.22
C LEU A 45 9.38 0.31 10.75
N THR A 46 9.99 1.27 11.44
CA THR A 46 11.33 1.11 12.01
C THR A 46 11.38 0.04 13.10
N ARG A 47 10.31 -0.09 13.86
CA ARG A 47 10.21 -1.10 14.92
C ARG A 47 10.01 -2.51 14.37
N THR A 48 9.21 -2.68 13.33
CA THR A 48 8.86 -3.98 12.77
C THR A 48 9.82 -4.48 11.71
N THR A 49 10.60 -3.59 11.10
CA THR A 49 11.55 -3.93 10.05
C THR A 49 12.97 -3.65 10.50
N PRO A 50 13.72 -4.66 10.95
CA PRO A 50 15.09 -4.48 11.45
C PRO A 50 16.04 -3.87 10.43
N ALA A 51 15.82 -4.12 9.15
CA ALA A 51 16.63 -3.57 8.06
C ALA A 51 16.60 -2.04 7.99
N LEU A 52 15.57 -1.40 8.53
CA LEU A 52 15.45 0.05 8.58
C LEU A 52 16.24 0.69 9.73
N ALA A 53 16.64 -0.08 10.72
CA ALA A 53 17.33 0.43 11.89
C ALA A 53 18.69 1.07 11.58
N GLY A 54 19.32 0.68 10.47
CA GLY A 54 20.60 1.25 10.02
C GLY A 54 20.50 2.60 9.33
N TYR A 55 19.30 3.10 9.06
CA TYR A 55 19.11 4.36 8.35
C TYR A 55 18.68 5.47 9.30
N PRO A 56 19.22 6.71 9.12
CA PRO A 56 18.75 7.86 9.87
C PRO A 56 17.29 8.16 9.57
N GLN A 57 16.56 8.65 10.56
CA GLN A 57 15.14 8.99 10.39
C GLN A 57 14.91 10.06 9.33
N ALA A 58 15.82 11.02 9.19
CA ALA A 58 15.74 12.04 8.14
C ALA A 58 15.78 11.42 6.74
N VAL A 59 16.61 10.42 6.53
CA VAL A 59 16.74 9.70 5.26
C VAL A 59 15.47 8.88 4.98
N LEU A 60 14.92 8.21 5.98
CA LEU A 60 13.66 7.47 5.88
C LEU A 60 12.52 8.39 5.47
N THR A 61 12.38 9.52 6.15
CA THR A 61 11.33 10.49 5.87
C THR A 61 11.47 11.09 4.47
N ALA A 62 12.67 11.42 4.06
CA ALA A 62 12.95 11.95 2.73
C ALA A 62 12.63 10.94 1.62
N THR A 63 13.00 9.68 1.82
CA THR A 63 12.70 8.60 0.87
C THR A 63 11.19 8.32 0.78
N LEU A 64 10.49 8.33 1.89
CA LEU A 64 9.04 8.18 1.92
C LEU A 64 8.33 9.33 1.22
N ALA A 65 8.76 10.57 1.45
CA ALA A 65 8.22 11.74 0.79
C ALA A 65 8.44 11.68 -0.73
N TRP A 66 9.62 11.28 -1.15
CA TRP A 66 9.92 11.08 -2.56
C TRP A 66 9.03 9.98 -3.18
N ALA A 67 8.86 8.87 -2.50
CA ALA A 67 8.05 7.75 -2.98
C ALA A 67 6.57 8.12 -3.11
N VAL A 68 6.05 8.93 -2.21
CA VAL A 68 4.68 9.47 -2.30
C VAL A 68 4.55 10.41 -3.50
N SER A 69 5.53 11.27 -3.73
CA SER A 69 5.55 12.16 -4.90
C SER A 69 5.64 11.38 -6.21
N ALA A 70 6.37 10.29 -6.22
CA ALA A 70 6.49 9.40 -7.38
C ALA A 70 5.29 8.45 -7.56
N ARG A 71 4.32 8.49 -6.68
CA ARG A 71 3.13 7.63 -6.67
C ARG A 71 3.43 6.14 -6.47
N ILE A 72 4.57 5.82 -5.94
CA ILE A 72 4.91 4.44 -5.55
C ILE A 72 4.21 4.06 -4.26
N LEU A 73 4.19 4.97 -3.30
CA LEU A 73 3.52 4.81 -2.02
C LEU A 73 2.37 5.80 -1.87
N GLY A 74 1.37 5.42 -1.09
CA GLY A 74 0.32 6.32 -0.66
C GLY A 74 0.56 6.80 0.77
N CYS A 75 0.04 7.97 1.10
CA CYS A 75 0.10 8.55 2.42
C CYS A 75 -1.31 8.88 2.92
N VAL A 76 -1.59 8.46 4.13
CA VAL A 76 -2.83 8.80 4.84
C VAL A 76 -2.48 9.71 5.99
N SER A 77 -2.96 10.95 5.95
CA SER A 77 -2.86 11.86 7.07
C SER A 77 -4.25 12.06 7.68
N SER A 78 -4.34 11.96 9.00
CA SER A 78 -5.57 12.31 9.70
C SER A 78 -5.71 13.83 9.78
N SER A 79 -6.94 14.31 9.70
CA SER A 79 -7.25 15.72 9.82
C SER A 79 -7.00 16.30 11.22
N GLY A 80 -6.64 15.45 12.18
CA GLY A 80 -6.25 15.86 13.53
C GLY A 80 -4.71 15.93 13.63
N GLU A 81 -4.20 17.02 14.17
CA GLU A 81 -2.76 17.29 14.25
C GLU A 81 -1.97 16.35 15.16
N SER A 82 -2.63 15.43 15.84
CA SER A 82 -2.00 14.60 16.87
C SER A 82 -1.42 13.28 16.38
N LEU A 83 -1.75 12.83 15.17
CA LEU A 83 -1.29 11.55 14.65
C LEU A 83 -0.31 11.73 13.49
N PRO A 84 0.82 10.98 13.51
CA PRO A 84 1.76 11.00 12.39
C PRO A 84 1.12 10.41 11.13
N PRO A 85 1.59 10.82 9.94
CA PRO A 85 1.12 10.25 8.70
C PRO A 85 1.46 8.77 8.59
N SER A 86 0.57 7.99 7.99
CA SER A 86 0.74 6.58 7.73
C SER A 86 0.92 6.33 6.24
N TYR A 87 1.70 5.33 5.89
CA TYR A 87 2.05 5.00 4.52
C TYR A 87 1.52 3.62 4.15
N PHE A 88 1.21 3.44 2.88
CA PHE A 88 0.76 2.17 2.34
C PHE A 88 1.27 1.96 0.92
N TYR A 89 1.29 0.71 0.47
CA TYR A 89 1.64 0.34 -0.89
C TYR A 89 0.39 -0.12 -1.64
N ASP A 90 0.18 0.46 -2.82
CA ASP A 90 -0.89 0.06 -3.73
C ASP A 90 -0.27 -0.42 -5.05
N PRO A 91 -0.37 -1.71 -5.36
CA PRO A 91 0.20 -2.25 -6.60
C PRO A 91 -0.45 -1.69 -7.85
N ASP A 92 -1.71 -1.28 -7.79
CA ASP A 92 -2.42 -0.70 -8.93
C ASP A 92 -1.95 0.71 -9.26
N ALA A 93 -1.49 1.46 -8.27
CA ALA A 93 -0.98 2.81 -8.44
C ALA A 93 0.52 2.86 -8.76
N ASP A 94 1.24 1.76 -8.56
CA ASP A 94 2.68 1.69 -8.81
C ASP A 94 2.98 1.93 -10.30
N PRO A 95 3.83 2.92 -10.63
CA PRO A 95 4.25 3.14 -12.02
C PRO A 95 5.06 1.98 -12.61
N ASP A 96 5.72 1.19 -11.78
CA ASP A 96 6.38 -0.04 -12.20
C ASP A 96 5.39 -1.21 -12.16
N ARG A 97 4.89 -1.59 -13.30
CA ARG A 97 3.89 -2.66 -13.45
C ARG A 97 4.43 -4.03 -13.02
N GLU A 98 5.67 -4.33 -13.36
CA GLU A 98 6.28 -5.62 -13.00
C GLU A 98 6.37 -5.78 -11.50
N ARG A 99 6.84 -4.75 -10.81
CA ARG A 99 6.88 -4.73 -9.36
C ARG A 99 5.48 -4.83 -8.75
N GLY A 100 4.52 -4.09 -9.29
CA GLY A 100 3.14 -4.13 -8.84
C GLY A 100 2.50 -5.52 -8.97
N GLU A 101 2.70 -6.18 -10.09
CA GLU A 101 2.20 -7.54 -10.32
C GLU A 101 2.86 -8.55 -9.39
N LEU A 102 4.17 -8.48 -9.25
CA LEU A 102 4.93 -9.36 -8.37
C LEU A 102 4.50 -9.21 -6.92
N LEU A 103 4.41 -7.99 -6.43
CA LEU A 103 4.02 -7.72 -5.04
C LEU A 103 2.55 -8.05 -4.79
N ARG A 104 1.69 -7.85 -5.76
CA ARG A 104 0.28 -8.26 -5.65
C ARG A 104 0.14 -9.74 -5.37
N CYS A 105 0.94 -10.58 -6.01
CA CYS A 105 0.95 -12.02 -5.76
C CYS A 105 1.41 -12.36 -4.35
N LEU A 106 2.32 -11.56 -3.79
CA LEU A 106 2.90 -11.77 -2.47
C LEU A 106 2.10 -11.12 -1.34
N MET A 107 1.25 -10.16 -1.65
CA MET A 107 0.48 -9.41 -0.65
C MET A 107 -0.57 -10.30 0.03
N PRO A 108 -0.50 -10.50 1.36
CA PRO A 108 -1.38 -11.43 2.05
C PRO A 108 -2.83 -10.96 2.14
N ARG A 109 -3.10 -9.68 1.88
CA ARG A 109 -4.42 -9.08 2.08
C ARG A 109 -5.34 -9.05 0.88
N ALA A 110 -4.80 -9.02 -0.34
CA ALA A 110 -5.62 -8.79 -1.53
C ALA A 110 -6.67 -9.91 -1.72
N GLY A 111 -6.28 -11.16 -1.57
CA GLY A 111 -7.18 -12.30 -1.67
C GLY A 111 -8.09 -12.44 -0.45
N LYS A 112 -7.53 -12.41 0.74
CA LYS A 112 -8.29 -12.61 1.99
C LYS A 112 -9.33 -11.52 2.23
N ARG A 113 -9.03 -10.29 1.88
CA ARG A 113 -9.98 -9.19 2.05
C ARG A 113 -11.18 -9.34 1.13
N ARG A 114 -10.97 -9.75 -0.12
CA ARG A 114 -12.05 -10.03 -1.06
C ARG A 114 -12.89 -11.21 -0.61
N GLU A 115 -12.26 -12.27 -0.16
CA GLU A 115 -12.96 -13.42 0.38
C GLU A 115 -13.77 -13.08 1.62
N THR A 116 -13.19 -12.35 2.56
CA THR A 116 -13.89 -11.94 3.78
C THR A 116 -15.09 -11.05 3.45
N MET A 117 -14.95 -10.13 2.51
CA MET A 117 -16.07 -9.30 2.05
C MET A 117 -17.15 -10.12 1.37
N LYS A 118 -16.75 -11.08 0.55
CA LYS A 118 -17.66 -12.00 -0.12
C LYS A 118 -18.43 -12.84 0.89
N TYR A 119 -17.77 -13.39 1.89
CA TYR A 119 -18.42 -14.18 2.94
C TYR A 119 -19.33 -13.33 3.82
N LYS A 120 -18.92 -12.13 4.16
CA LYS A 120 -19.77 -11.21 4.93
C LYS A 120 -21.07 -10.92 4.20
N GLN A 121 -21.02 -10.63 2.91
CA GLN A 121 -22.22 -10.44 2.11
C GLN A 121 -23.09 -11.68 2.09
N TYR A 122 -22.50 -12.83 1.98
CA TYR A 122 -23.20 -14.10 1.95
C TYR A 122 -23.90 -14.40 3.27
N TYR A 123 -23.25 -14.16 4.39
CA TYR A 123 -23.85 -14.38 5.71
C TYR A 123 -24.90 -13.35 6.07
N TRP A 124 -24.71 -12.12 5.70
CA TRP A 124 -25.67 -11.06 6.01
C TRP A 124 -26.98 -11.19 5.22
N ALA A 125 -26.92 -11.61 3.97
CA ALA A 125 -28.11 -11.78 3.16
C ALA A 125 -29.07 -12.84 3.73
N PRO A 126 -28.64 -14.02 4.16
CA PRO A 126 -29.52 -15.00 4.82
C PRO A 126 -30.14 -14.49 6.10
N VAL A 127 -29.41 -13.71 6.90
CA VAL A 127 -29.94 -13.12 8.14
C VAL A 127 -31.09 -12.16 7.85
N VAL A 128 -30.99 -11.36 6.80
CA VAL A 128 -32.06 -10.47 6.39
C VAL A 128 -33.29 -11.24 5.93
N VAL A 129 -33.08 -12.32 5.20
CA VAL A 129 -34.16 -13.25 4.79
C VAL A 129 -34.75 -13.95 6.01
N GLY A 130 -33.94 -14.15 7.03
CA GLY A 130 -34.35 -14.76 8.30
C GLY A 130 -35.48 -14.04 9.03
N ARG A 131 -35.75 -12.79 8.68
CA ARG A 131 -36.92 -12.08 9.21
C ARG A 131 -38.24 -12.81 8.95
N LYS A 132 -38.34 -13.39 7.79
CA LYS A 132 -39.51 -14.24 7.43
C LYS A 132 -39.50 -15.57 8.16
N SER A 133 -38.30 -16.14 8.31
CA SER A 133 -38.12 -17.36 9.10
C SER A 133 -38.45 -17.15 10.55
N THR A 134 -38.15 -15.98 11.09
CA THR A 134 -38.45 -15.64 12.48
C THR A 134 -39.96 -15.71 12.75
N ARG A 135 -40.76 -15.23 11.83
CA ARG A 135 -42.23 -15.40 11.95
C ARG A 135 -42.67 -16.85 11.94
N THR A 136 -42.07 -17.63 11.08
CA THR A 136 -42.37 -19.07 11.00
C THR A 136 -41.99 -19.78 12.29
N TRP A 137 -40.87 -19.36 12.87
CA TRP A 137 -40.42 -19.89 14.15
C TRP A 137 -41.34 -19.48 15.31
N ASP A 138 -41.80 -18.26 15.31
CA ASP A 138 -42.73 -17.79 16.32
C ASP A 138 -44.03 -18.53 16.27
N VAL A 139 -44.51 -18.88 15.08
CA VAL A 139 -45.71 -19.67 14.91
C VAL A 139 -45.51 -21.10 15.44
N ASP A 140 -44.37 -21.71 15.19
CA ASP A 140 -44.07 -23.05 15.63
C ASP A 140 -43.91 -23.18 17.15
N TRP A 141 -43.53 -22.09 17.82
CA TRP A 141 -43.37 -22.07 19.27
C TRP A 141 -44.66 -21.89 20.04
N GLU A 142 -45.68 -21.41 19.41
CA GLU A 142 -46.98 -21.17 20.05
C GLU A 142 -47.85 -22.41 20.10
N GLU A 143 -47.51 -23.45 19.41
CA GLU A 143 -48.17 -24.75 19.45
C GLU A 143 -47.61 -25.67 20.55
#